data_8b0c934f0a4c159ca8a00a50d3f135a5
#
_entry.id   8b0c934f0a4c159ca8a00a50d3f135a5
#
_cell.length_a   1.000
_cell.length_b   1.000
_cell.length_c   1.000
_cell.angle_alpha   90.00
_cell.angle_beta   90.00
_cell.angle_gamma   90.00
#
_symmetry.space_group_name_H-M   'P 1'
#
loop_
_entity.id
_entity.type
_entity.pdbx_description
1 polymer ?
#
loop_
_entity_poly.entity_id
_entity_poly.type
_entity_poly.pdbx_seq_one_letter_code
_entity_poly.pdbx_strand_id
1 'polypeptide(L)'
;MQSFTVHTGRAVPLRRSNVDTDQIIPAVYLKRIARTGFTDGLFAAWRRDPDFVLNRPEYAGASILIAGPDFGTGSSREHAVWALLEHGFRAVLSARFADIFLGNAAKGGLLTAQLAQADIEALWSLVEAEPGQEMVVDLEASEVRAGSLRLGFAIDPYTRWRLLEGLDDIDLTLRHSGAITAYERDRAGWLPTASVPGSSA
;
A
#
# COMPACT_ATOMS: atom_id res chain seq x y z
N MET A 1 2.81 -11.26 5.17
CA MET A 1 2.17 -9.96 5.49
C MET A 1 0.78 -10.16 6.11
N GLN A 2 0.11 -9.10 6.64
CA GLN A 2 -1.26 -9.24 7.14
C GLN A 2 -2.24 -9.41 5.97
N SER A 3 -3.16 -10.38 6.04
CA SER A 3 -4.23 -10.56 5.07
C SER A 3 -5.17 -9.34 5.02
N PHE A 4 -5.71 -9.07 3.84
CA PHE A 4 -6.69 -8.02 3.62
C PHE A 4 -7.95 -8.65 3.02
N THR A 5 -9.05 -8.63 3.73
CA THR A 5 -10.36 -9.08 3.24
C THR A 5 -11.33 -7.92 3.11
N VAL A 6 -11.71 -7.34 4.24
CA VAL A 6 -12.56 -6.16 4.34
C VAL A 6 -11.92 -5.18 5.30
N HIS A 7 -11.92 -3.90 4.93
CA HIS A 7 -11.45 -2.82 5.79
C HIS A 7 -12.52 -1.75 5.92
N THR A 8 -12.85 -1.40 7.16
CA THR A 8 -13.76 -0.28 7.47
C THR A 8 -12.95 0.82 8.13
N GLY A 9 -13.07 2.04 7.64
CA GLY A 9 -12.35 3.18 8.18
C GLY A 9 -12.80 4.49 7.57
N ARG A 10 -12.26 5.59 8.09
CA ARG A 10 -12.47 6.93 7.52
C ARG A 10 -11.53 7.18 6.37
N ALA A 11 -11.96 8.00 5.43
CA ALA A 11 -11.16 8.36 4.27
C ALA A 11 -10.69 9.82 4.32
N VAL A 12 -9.58 10.11 3.63
CA VAL A 12 -9.08 11.46 3.41
C VAL A 12 -8.98 11.76 1.91
N PRO A 13 -9.52 12.92 1.43
CA PRO A 13 -9.52 13.28 0.02
C PRO A 13 -8.23 14.03 -0.36
N LEU A 14 -7.29 13.34 -1.01
CA LEU A 14 -6.10 13.96 -1.59
C LEU A 14 -6.38 14.33 -3.05
N ARG A 15 -6.95 15.51 -3.30
CA ARG A 15 -7.28 16.03 -4.64
C ARG A 15 -6.02 16.47 -5.42
N ARG A 16 -5.04 15.56 -5.55
CA ARG A 16 -3.81 15.79 -6.29
C ARG A 16 -3.57 14.67 -7.28
N SER A 17 -3.26 15.04 -8.52
CA SER A 17 -2.86 14.12 -9.59
C SER A 17 -1.35 14.11 -9.75
N ASN A 18 -0.82 13.11 -10.46
CA ASN A 18 0.62 12.96 -10.71
C ASN A 18 1.47 13.03 -9.44
N VAL A 19 1.00 12.37 -8.39
CA VAL A 19 1.71 12.30 -7.11
C VAL A 19 2.87 11.33 -7.25
N ASP A 20 4.09 11.87 -7.27
CA ASP A 20 5.29 11.06 -7.38
C ASP A 20 5.81 10.55 -6.01
N THR A 21 6.72 9.59 -6.07
CA THR A 21 7.26 8.97 -4.85
C THR A 21 8.12 9.93 -4.01
N ASP A 22 8.71 10.99 -4.59
CA ASP A 22 9.41 12.04 -3.84
C ASP A 22 8.43 12.95 -3.07
N GLN A 23 7.24 13.15 -3.62
CA GLN A 23 6.16 13.86 -2.94
C GLN A 23 5.55 13.01 -1.82
N ILE A 24 5.42 11.69 -2.01
CA ILE A 24 4.95 10.77 -0.98
C ILE A 24 5.98 10.70 0.16
N ILE A 25 7.26 10.49 -0.17
CA ILE A 25 8.36 10.46 0.80
C ILE A 25 9.62 11.08 0.20
N PRO A 26 10.09 12.24 0.69
CA PRO A 26 11.30 12.90 0.19
C PRO A 26 12.56 12.04 0.34
N ALA A 27 13.48 12.15 -0.62
CA ALA A 27 14.70 11.33 -0.70
C ALA A 27 15.58 11.37 0.58
N VAL A 28 15.49 12.41 1.39
CA VAL A 28 16.24 12.52 2.65
C VAL A 28 15.91 11.39 3.63
N TYR A 29 14.68 10.89 3.61
CA TYR A 29 14.22 9.79 4.46
C TYR A 29 14.74 8.43 4.02
N LEU A 30 15.14 8.27 2.76
CA LEU A 30 15.64 7.01 2.20
C LEU A 30 17.02 6.61 2.76
N LYS A 31 17.70 7.50 3.45
CA LYS A 31 18.99 7.23 4.13
C LYS A 31 18.83 6.45 5.43
N ARG A 32 17.59 6.25 5.91
CA ARG A 32 17.32 5.47 7.12
C ARG A 32 17.56 3.99 6.85
N ILE A 33 18.36 3.34 7.70
CA ILE A 33 18.68 1.90 7.57
C ILE A 33 17.50 1.04 8.06
N ALA A 34 16.76 1.53 9.04
CA ALA A 34 15.58 0.83 9.57
C ALA A 34 14.46 0.78 8.53
N ARG A 35 13.69 -0.31 8.55
CA ARG A 35 12.47 -0.45 7.72
C ARG A 35 11.23 0.16 8.36
N THR A 36 11.40 0.91 9.45
CA THR A 36 10.33 1.53 10.25
C THR A 36 10.71 2.97 10.60
N GLY A 37 9.72 3.77 11.03
CA GLY A 37 9.93 5.16 11.43
C GLY A 37 9.79 6.13 10.25
N PHE A 38 8.94 5.83 9.25
CA PHE A 38 8.74 6.68 8.08
C PHE A 38 7.48 7.57 8.14
N THR A 39 6.71 7.48 9.22
CA THR A 39 5.46 8.26 9.39
C THR A 39 5.67 9.77 9.26
N ASP A 40 6.78 10.30 9.78
CA ASP A 40 7.16 11.72 9.68
C ASP A 40 7.59 12.14 8.27
N GLY A 41 7.97 11.17 7.45
CA GLY A 41 8.32 11.37 6.04
C GLY A 41 7.13 11.46 5.10
N LEU A 42 5.97 10.91 5.50
CA LEU A 42 4.80 10.88 4.63
C LEU A 42 4.32 12.29 4.30
N PHE A 43 4.37 12.62 3.01
CA PHE A 43 4.02 13.94 2.48
C PHE A 43 4.71 15.10 3.23
N ALA A 44 5.94 14.90 3.73
CA ALA A 44 6.63 15.84 4.63
C ALA A 44 6.76 17.25 4.05
N ALA A 45 6.91 17.39 2.72
CA ALA A 45 6.96 18.70 2.07
C ALA A 45 5.60 19.41 2.15
N TRP A 46 4.50 18.68 1.90
CA TRP A 46 3.15 19.24 1.92
C TRP A 46 2.62 19.46 3.33
N ARG A 47 3.04 18.64 4.29
CA ARG A 47 2.65 18.80 5.71
C ARG A 47 3.19 20.08 6.38
N ARG A 48 4.11 20.79 5.72
CA ARG A 48 4.55 22.14 6.17
C ARG A 48 3.46 23.19 5.98
N ASP A 49 2.53 22.94 5.06
CA ASP A 49 1.35 23.78 4.86
C ASP A 49 0.29 23.39 5.91
N PRO A 50 -0.11 24.31 6.81
CA PRO A 50 -1.15 24.04 7.82
C PRO A 50 -2.49 23.60 7.22
N ASP A 51 -2.81 24.07 6.00
CA ASP A 51 -4.05 23.76 5.30
C ASP A 51 -4.02 22.43 4.53
N PHE A 52 -2.88 21.73 4.54
CA PHE A 52 -2.78 20.44 3.90
C PHE A 52 -3.77 19.44 4.50
N VAL A 53 -4.47 18.71 3.65
CA VAL A 53 -5.62 17.87 4.03
C VAL A 53 -5.31 16.88 5.17
N LEU A 54 -4.10 16.29 5.21
CA LEU A 54 -3.71 15.37 6.28
C LEU A 54 -3.36 16.07 7.61
N ASN A 55 -3.29 17.41 7.64
CA ASN A 55 -3.10 18.18 8.87
C ASN A 55 -4.44 18.60 9.50
N ARG A 56 -5.54 18.45 8.77
CA ARG A 56 -6.86 18.84 9.22
C ARG A 56 -7.41 17.84 10.25
N PRO A 57 -7.91 18.32 11.42
CA PRO A 57 -8.39 17.44 12.49
C PRO A 57 -9.52 16.51 12.07
N GLU A 58 -10.39 16.96 11.16
CA GLU A 58 -11.53 16.17 10.67
C GLU A 58 -11.11 14.87 9.97
N TYR A 59 -9.91 14.79 9.42
CA TYR A 59 -9.34 13.59 8.77
C TYR A 59 -8.37 12.82 9.65
N ALA A 60 -8.19 13.21 10.90
CA ALA A 60 -7.28 12.52 11.80
C ALA A 60 -7.67 11.04 11.98
N GLY A 61 -6.70 10.14 11.84
CA GLY A 61 -6.91 8.70 11.92
C GLY A 61 -7.60 8.09 10.70
N ALA A 62 -7.69 8.81 9.57
CA ALA A 62 -8.13 8.22 8.31
C ALA A 62 -7.19 7.08 7.89
N SER A 63 -7.77 5.96 7.47
CA SER A 63 -7.05 4.75 7.04
C SER A 63 -7.25 4.41 5.57
N ILE A 64 -8.00 5.24 4.84
CA ILE A 64 -8.25 5.14 3.40
C ILE A 64 -7.84 6.46 2.77
N LEU A 65 -6.95 6.42 1.78
CA LEU A 65 -6.53 7.58 1.00
C LEU A 65 -7.25 7.59 -0.34
N ILE A 66 -7.95 8.67 -0.68
CA ILE A 66 -8.59 8.85 -1.99
C ILE A 66 -7.74 9.85 -2.77
N ALA A 67 -6.92 9.36 -3.70
CA ALA A 67 -5.98 10.17 -4.48
C ALA A 67 -6.47 10.45 -5.90
N GLY A 68 -5.94 11.49 -6.53
CA GLY A 68 -6.13 11.75 -7.96
C GLY A 68 -5.38 10.74 -8.85
N PRO A 69 -5.62 10.79 -10.17
CA PRO A 69 -4.96 9.88 -11.11
C PRO A 69 -3.43 10.05 -11.11
N ASP A 70 -2.75 9.00 -11.59
CA ASP A 70 -1.29 8.92 -11.65
C ASP A 70 -0.63 8.99 -10.27
N PHE A 71 -1.14 8.21 -9.33
CA PHE A 71 -0.56 8.11 -8.00
C PHE A 71 0.63 7.14 -7.98
N GLY A 72 1.72 7.56 -7.34
CA GLY A 72 2.92 6.75 -7.16
C GLY A 72 3.87 6.74 -8.36
N THR A 73 3.83 7.79 -9.20
CA THR A 73 4.77 7.97 -10.33
C THR A 73 6.20 8.20 -9.84
N GLY A 74 7.16 8.21 -10.76
CA GLY A 74 8.57 8.45 -10.46
C GLY A 74 9.35 7.18 -10.13
N SER A 75 10.37 7.29 -9.29
CA SER A 75 11.29 6.21 -8.98
C SER A 75 10.64 5.10 -8.15
N SER A 76 11.10 3.85 -8.33
CA SER A 76 10.66 2.73 -7.49
C SER A 76 11.15 2.91 -6.05
N ARG A 77 10.21 3.14 -5.13
CA ARG A 77 10.51 3.32 -3.70
C ARG A 77 9.52 2.56 -2.83
N GLU A 78 9.96 1.45 -2.28
CA GLU A 78 9.18 0.73 -1.27
C GLU A 78 8.86 1.61 -0.05
N HIS A 79 9.75 2.55 0.27
CA HIS A 79 9.59 3.51 1.36
C HIS A 79 8.30 4.34 1.25
N ALA A 80 7.81 4.62 0.04
CA ALA A 80 6.53 5.30 -0.16
C ALA A 80 5.37 4.47 0.37
N VAL A 81 5.41 3.16 0.14
CA VAL A 81 4.41 2.22 0.66
C VAL A 81 4.55 2.06 2.18
N TRP A 82 5.78 1.95 2.69
CA TRP A 82 6.03 1.85 4.14
C TRP A 82 5.52 3.08 4.88
N ALA A 83 5.78 4.28 4.36
CA ALA A 83 5.30 5.52 4.96
C ALA A 83 3.77 5.61 5.01
N LEU A 84 3.07 5.15 3.96
CA LEU A 84 1.60 5.07 3.93
C LEU A 84 1.08 4.07 4.97
N LEU A 85 1.64 2.86 5.02
CA LEU A 85 1.23 1.81 5.96
C LEU A 85 1.49 2.22 7.42
N GLU A 86 2.66 2.77 7.72
CA GLU A 86 3.01 3.23 9.07
C GLU A 86 2.17 4.41 9.54
N HIS A 87 1.72 5.26 8.61
CA HIS A 87 0.76 6.31 8.94
C HIS A 87 -0.62 5.76 9.31
N GLY A 88 -0.91 4.52 8.92
CA GLY A 88 -2.17 3.84 9.19
C GLY A 88 -3.05 3.62 7.96
N PHE A 89 -2.60 3.99 6.76
CA PHE A 89 -3.35 3.70 5.55
C PHE A 89 -3.35 2.20 5.25
N ARG A 90 -4.53 1.65 4.98
CA ARG A 90 -4.74 0.27 4.57
C ARG A 90 -5.12 0.16 3.09
N ALA A 91 -5.72 1.20 2.54
CA ALA A 91 -6.12 1.26 1.14
C ALA A 91 -5.84 2.64 0.53
N VAL A 92 -5.46 2.66 -0.73
CA VAL A 92 -5.39 3.85 -1.58
C VAL A 92 -6.35 3.63 -2.75
N LEU A 93 -7.25 4.58 -2.96
CA LEU A 93 -8.21 4.61 -4.06
C LEU A 93 -7.77 5.66 -5.07
N SER A 94 -7.69 5.31 -6.35
CA SER A 94 -7.32 6.25 -7.42
C SER A 94 -7.85 5.78 -8.76
N ALA A 95 -7.99 6.70 -9.71
CA ALA A 95 -8.38 6.32 -11.07
C ALA A 95 -7.23 5.67 -11.86
N ARG A 96 -5.97 5.95 -11.51
CA ARG A 96 -4.79 5.35 -12.13
C ARG A 96 -3.61 5.38 -11.17
N PHE A 97 -2.84 4.31 -11.17
CA PHE A 97 -1.59 4.17 -10.44
C PHE A 97 -0.42 3.94 -11.38
N ALA A 98 0.79 4.27 -10.95
CA ALA A 98 2.00 3.84 -11.64
C ALA A 98 2.26 2.35 -11.37
N ASP A 99 2.69 1.60 -12.39
CA ASP A 99 2.90 0.14 -12.32
C ASP A 99 3.89 -0.26 -11.21
N ILE A 100 4.98 0.51 -11.07
CA ILE A 100 5.99 0.27 -10.04
C ILE A 100 5.39 0.42 -8.64
N PHE A 101 4.52 1.41 -8.44
CA PHE A 101 3.85 1.62 -7.16
C PHE A 101 2.88 0.47 -6.84
N LEU A 102 2.12 -0.01 -7.85
CA LEU A 102 1.24 -1.18 -7.71
C LEU A 102 2.02 -2.40 -7.22
N GLY A 103 3.18 -2.69 -7.84
CA GLY A 103 4.03 -3.81 -7.46
C GLY A 103 4.55 -3.71 -6.02
N ASN A 104 5.03 -2.53 -5.60
CA ASN A 104 5.51 -2.30 -4.24
C ASN A 104 4.36 -2.35 -3.21
N ALA A 105 3.20 -1.80 -3.52
CA ALA A 105 2.01 -1.83 -2.67
C ALA A 105 1.54 -3.27 -2.41
N ALA A 106 1.47 -4.10 -3.47
CA ALA A 106 1.11 -5.51 -3.37
C ALA A 106 2.06 -6.30 -2.45
N LYS A 107 3.39 -6.03 -2.53
CA LYS A 107 4.41 -6.64 -1.67
C LYS A 107 4.30 -6.19 -0.22
N GLY A 108 3.95 -4.92 0.00
CA GLY A 108 3.80 -4.35 1.34
C GLY A 108 2.48 -4.66 2.03
N GLY A 109 1.46 -5.15 1.30
CA GLY A 109 0.13 -5.39 1.86
C GLY A 109 -0.76 -4.15 1.90
N LEU A 110 -0.44 -3.13 1.09
CA LEU A 110 -1.28 -1.96 0.88
C LEU A 110 -2.22 -2.21 -0.30
N LEU A 111 -3.52 -2.16 -0.05
CA LEU A 111 -4.50 -2.30 -1.14
C LEU A 111 -4.50 -1.05 -2.03
N THR A 112 -4.34 -1.25 -3.33
CA THR A 112 -4.54 -0.23 -4.37
C THR A 112 -5.79 -0.58 -5.15
N ALA A 113 -6.87 0.17 -4.97
CA ALA A 113 -8.15 -0.04 -5.64
C ALA A 113 -8.30 0.98 -6.77
N GLN A 114 -8.41 0.50 -8.00
CA GLN A 114 -8.58 1.35 -9.16
C GLN A 114 -10.06 1.51 -9.52
N LEU A 115 -10.56 2.76 -9.47
CA LEU A 115 -11.94 3.12 -9.76
C LEU A 115 -12.02 4.03 -10.99
N ALA A 116 -13.23 4.22 -11.54
CA ALA A 116 -13.43 5.26 -12.55
C ALA A 116 -13.20 6.66 -11.96
N GLN A 117 -12.73 7.61 -12.78
CA GLN A 117 -12.47 8.98 -12.32
C GLN A 117 -13.73 9.64 -11.72
N ALA A 118 -14.90 9.40 -12.32
CA ALA A 118 -16.18 9.91 -11.80
C ALA A 118 -16.50 9.37 -10.41
N ASP A 119 -16.15 8.11 -10.12
CA ASP A 119 -16.35 7.50 -8.80
C ASP A 119 -15.42 8.11 -7.76
N ILE A 120 -14.15 8.38 -8.13
CA ILE A 120 -13.20 9.10 -7.27
C ILE A 120 -13.73 10.49 -6.92
N GLU A 121 -14.29 11.22 -7.88
CA GLU A 121 -14.88 12.54 -7.66
C GLU A 121 -16.12 12.49 -6.76
N ALA A 122 -16.97 11.47 -6.92
CA ALA A 122 -18.11 11.24 -6.05
C ALA A 122 -17.69 10.93 -4.60
N LEU A 123 -16.65 10.09 -4.44
CA LEU A 123 -16.08 9.78 -3.11
C LEU A 123 -15.44 11.00 -2.46
N TRP A 124 -14.72 11.83 -3.19
CA TRP A 124 -14.20 13.10 -2.66
C TRP A 124 -15.31 13.99 -2.16
N SER A 125 -16.36 14.18 -2.97
CA SER A 125 -17.49 15.04 -2.62
C SER A 125 -18.21 14.53 -1.37
N LEU A 126 -18.40 13.21 -1.24
CA LEU A 126 -18.98 12.59 -0.06
C LEU A 126 -18.15 12.86 1.20
N VAL A 127 -16.84 12.57 1.14
CA VAL A 127 -15.93 12.69 2.28
C VAL A 127 -15.73 14.14 2.70
N GLU A 128 -15.76 15.09 1.77
CA GLU A 128 -15.70 16.52 2.09
C GLU A 128 -17.00 17.04 2.72
N ALA A 129 -18.15 16.50 2.32
CA ALA A 129 -19.43 16.83 2.95
C ALA A 129 -19.55 16.21 4.36
N GLU A 130 -19.04 14.98 4.54
CA GLU A 130 -19.09 14.24 5.79
C GLU A 130 -17.74 13.59 6.12
N PRO A 131 -16.74 14.31 6.67
CA PRO A 131 -15.40 13.77 6.94
C PRO A 131 -15.37 12.59 7.92
N GLY A 132 -16.41 12.48 8.77
CA GLY A 132 -16.58 11.36 9.70
C GLY A 132 -17.20 10.10 9.11
N GLN A 133 -17.68 10.15 7.85
CA GLN A 133 -18.33 9.01 7.20
C GLN A 133 -17.38 7.81 7.09
N GLU A 134 -17.83 6.68 7.61
CA GLU A 134 -17.11 5.41 7.41
C GLU A 134 -17.29 4.90 5.99
N MET A 135 -16.19 4.34 5.48
CA MET A 135 -16.11 3.69 4.18
C MET A 135 -15.68 2.25 4.37
N VAL A 136 -16.29 1.33 3.65
CA VAL A 136 -15.92 -0.07 3.61
C VAL A 136 -15.25 -0.37 2.29
N VAL A 137 -14.06 -0.91 2.33
CA VAL A 137 -13.32 -1.43 1.17
C VAL A 137 -13.29 -2.94 1.29
N ASP A 138 -14.02 -3.60 0.42
CA ASP A 138 -14.24 -5.05 0.41
C ASP A 138 -13.46 -5.67 -0.75
N LEU A 139 -12.35 -6.35 -0.45
CA LEU A 139 -11.50 -6.96 -1.46
C LEU A 139 -12.13 -8.26 -2.01
N GLU A 140 -12.93 -8.97 -1.20
CA GLU A 140 -13.60 -10.19 -1.66
C GLU A 140 -14.66 -9.87 -2.70
N ALA A 141 -15.44 -8.81 -2.48
CA ALA A 141 -16.43 -8.33 -3.44
C ALA A 141 -15.82 -7.43 -4.53
N SER A 142 -14.59 -6.93 -4.34
CA SER A 142 -13.96 -5.86 -5.14
C SER A 142 -14.85 -4.62 -5.24
N GLU A 143 -15.37 -4.18 -4.08
CA GLU A 143 -16.34 -3.09 -3.95
C GLU A 143 -15.94 -2.10 -2.85
N VAL A 144 -16.21 -0.82 -3.10
CA VAL A 144 -16.16 0.25 -2.10
C VAL A 144 -17.59 0.69 -1.76
N ARG A 145 -17.91 0.74 -0.48
CA ARG A 145 -19.20 1.24 0.03
C ARG A 145 -18.98 2.46 0.91
N ALA A 146 -19.68 3.56 0.62
CA ALA A 146 -19.64 4.79 1.39
C ALA A 146 -20.99 5.52 1.29
N GLY A 147 -21.70 5.72 2.40
CA GLY A 147 -23.06 6.24 2.39
C GLY A 147 -23.97 5.40 1.49
N SER A 148 -24.56 6.02 0.48
CA SER A 148 -25.39 5.35 -0.54
C SER A 148 -24.59 4.81 -1.73
N LEU A 149 -23.29 5.13 -1.84
CA LEU A 149 -22.45 4.70 -2.95
C LEU A 149 -22.05 3.24 -2.79
N ARG A 150 -22.08 2.51 -3.93
CA ARG A 150 -21.54 1.16 -4.10
C ARG A 150 -20.79 1.13 -5.42
N LEU A 151 -19.46 1.03 -5.36
CA LEU A 151 -18.57 1.27 -6.48
C LEU A 151 -17.62 0.10 -6.63
N GLY A 152 -17.68 -0.58 -7.79
CA GLY A 152 -16.74 -1.66 -8.12
C GLY A 152 -15.35 -1.09 -8.42
N PHE A 153 -14.30 -1.79 -8.02
CA PHE A 153 -12.93 -1.46 -8.39
C PHE A 153 -12.22 -2.59 -9.11
N ALA A 154 -11.26 -2.21 -9.94
CA ALA A 154 -10.39 -3.16 -10.62
C ALA A 154 -9.12 -3.43 -9.79
N ILE A 155 -8.70 -4.68 -9.78
CA ILE A 155 -7.44 -5.14 -9.20
C ILE A 155 -6.95 -6.36 -9.99
N ASP A 156 -5.63 -6.47 -10.18
CA ASP A 156 -5.04 -7.65 -10.79
C ASP A 156 -5.37 -8.92 -9.99
N PRO A 157 -5.83 -10.02 -10.63
CA PRO A 157 -6.25 -11.23 -9.93
C PRO A 157 -5.16 -11.87 -9.05
N TYR A 158 -3.89 -11.81 -9.48
CA TYR A 158 -2.77 -12.34 -8.70
C TYR A 158 -2.50 -11.50 -7.45
N THR A 159 -2.51 -10.17 -7.61
CA THR A 159 -2.39 -9.22 -6.50
C THR A 159 -3.54 -9.39 -5.50
N ARG A 160 -4.78 -9.52 -5.99
CA ARG A 160 -5.96 -9.78 -5.15
C ARG A 160 -5.79 -11.05 -4.32
N TRP A 161 -5.40 -12.14 -4.95
CA TRP A 161 -5.16 -13.42 -4.26
C TRP A 161 -4.07 -13.29 -3.19
N ARG A 162 -2.93 -12.64 -3.50
CA ARG A 162 -1.85 -12.41 -2.54
C ARG A 162 -2.30 -11.63 -1.30
N LEU A 163 -3.07 -10.57 -1.50
CA LEU A 163 -3.60 -9.74 -0.42
C LEU A 163 -4.61 -10.51 0.45
N LEU A 164 -5.51 -11.26 -0.16
CA LEU A 164 -6.48 -12.10 0.56
C LEU A 164 -5.78 -13.13 1.46
N GLU A 165 -4.77 -13.82 0.92
CA GLU A 165 -4.01 -14.84 1.63
C GLU A 165 -2.94 -14.25 2.57
N GLY A 166 -2.63 -12.96 2.47
CA GLY A 166 -1.58 -12.30 3.25
C GLY A 166 -0.15 -12.76 2.89
N LEU A 167 0.11 -13.11 1.62
CA LEU A 167 1.35 -13.71 1.17
C LEU A 167 2.35 -12.66 0.69
N ASP A 168 3.52 -12.61 1.32
CA ASP A 168 4.68 -11.90 0.79
C ASP A 168 5.55 -12.80 -0.11
N ASP A 169 6.66 -12.28 -0.64
CA ASP A 169 7.53 -13.02 -1.55
C ASP A 169 8.24 -14.20 -0.84
N ILE A 170 8.46 -14.09 0.48
CA ILE A 170 9.05 -15.17 1.29
C ILE A 170 8.01 -16.27 1.49
N ASP A 171 6.79 -15.91 1.87
CA ASP A 171 5.69 -16.87 2.04
C ASP A 171 5.44 -17.68 0.77
N LEU A 172 5.48 -17.01 -0.40
CA LEU A 172 5.36 -17.65 -1.71
C LEU A 172 6.48 -18.66 -1.96
N THR A 173 7.72 -18.31 -1.63
CA THR A 173 8.87 -19.19 -1.76
C THR A 173 8.77 -20.40 -0.84
N LEU A 174 8.34 -20.19 0.40
CA LEU A 174 8.20 -21.26 1.41
C LEU A 174 7.12 -22.28 1.05
N ARG A 175 6.16 -21.96 0.20
CA ARG A 175 5.20 -22.95 -0.35
C ARG A 175 5.91 -24.06 -1.14
N HIS A 176 7.14 -23.81 -1.62
CA HIS A 176 7.98 -24.77 -2.34
C HIS A 176 9.07 -25.40 -1.47
N SER A 177 8.98 -25.32 -0.13
CA SER A 177 10.01 -25.79 0.82
C SER A 177 10.45 -27.23 0.57
N GLY A 178 9.51 -28.14 0.24
CA GLY A 178 9.83 -29.51 -0.10
C GLY A 178 10.72 -29.64 -1.35
N ALA A 179 10.44 -28.88 -2.40
CA ALA A 179 11.25 -28.85 -3.61
C ALA A 179 12.64 -28.21 -3.36
N ILE A 180 12.68 -27.16 -2.53
CA ILE A 180 13.92 -26.50 -2.12
C ILE A 180 14.80 -27.49 -1.34
N THR A 181 14.23 -28.18 -0.34
CA THR A 181 14.97 -29.18 0.46
C THR A 181 15.47 -30.34 -0.43
N ALA A 182 14.67 -30.82 -1.40
CA ALA A 182 15.11 -31.85 -2.33
C ALA A 182 16.29 -31.36 -3.18
N TYR A 183 16.21 -30.15 -3.72
CA TYR A 183 17.29 -29.53 -4.49
C TYR A 183 18.57 -29.38 -3.65
N GLU A 184 18.48 -28.91 -2.42
CA GLU A 184 19.62 -28.72 -1.51
C GLU A 184 20.30 -30.04 -1.17
N ARG A 185 19.52 -31.12 -0.95
CA ARG A 185 20.07 -32.45 -0.69
C ARG A 185 20.84 -33.03 -1.88
N ASP A 186 20.32 -32.81 -3.09
CA ASP A 186 20.90 -33.36 -4.32
C ASP A 186 21.92 -32.40 -4.96
N ARG A 187 22.21 -31.28 -4.31
CA ARG A 187 23.14 -30.25 -4.78
C ARG A 187 24.56 -30.77 -4.80
N ALA A 188 25.31 -30.51 -5.89
CA ALA A 188 26.69 -30.96 -6.04
C ALA A 188 27.59 -30.39 -4.94
N GLY A 189 28.37 -31.25 -4.27
CA GLY A 189 29.17 -30.88 -3.09
C GLY A 189 30.31 -29.88 -3.35
N TRP A 190 30.64 -29.62 -4.63
CA TRP A 190 31.65 -28.62 -5.01
C TRP A 190 31.08 -27.20 -5.09
N LEU A 191 29.76 -27.03 -5.03
CA LEU A 191 29.14 -25.72 -5.02
C LEU A 191 29.30 -25.04 -3.65
N PRO A 192 29.58 -23.73 -3.59
CA PRO A 192 29.75 -23.02 -2.33
C PRO A 192 28.49 -23.16 -1.43
N THR A 193 28.68 -23.52 -0.18
CA THR A 193 27.64 -23.51 0.83
C THR A 193 27.67 -22.17 1.53
N ALA A 194 26.48 -21.53 1.73
CA ALA A 194 26.36 -20.39 2.64
C ALA A 194 26.52 -20.94 4.07
N SER A 195 27.72 -20.88 4.63
CA SER A 195 27.92 -21.13 6.06
C SER A 195 27.27 -19.95 6.83
N VAL A 196 26.28 -20.26 7.65
CA VAL A 196 25.78 -19.29 8.61
C VAL A 196 26.89 -19.08 9.65
N PRO A 197 27.46 -17.86 9.80
CA PRO A 197 28.45 -17.60 10.85
C PRO A 197 27.78 -17.83 12.21
N GLY A 198 28.18 -18.87 12.95
CA GLY A 198 27.73 -19.11 14.32
C GLY A 198 27.06 -20.43 14.64
N SER A 199 26.96 -21.40 13.73
CA SER A 199 26.62 -22.78 14.10
C SER A 199 27.90 -23.62 14.23
N SER A 200 28.63 -23.43 15.31
CA SER A 200 29.54 -24.44 15.82
C SER A 200 28.75 -25.43 16.67
N ALA A 201 28.83 -26.70 16.30
CA ALA A 201 28.29 -27.85 17.00
C ALA A 201 28.73 -27.92 18.47
#